data_046a6edaaa8be49c0f9ff81dcfdcbb12
#
_entry.id   046a6edaaa8be49c0f9ff81dcfdcbb12
#
_cell.length_a   1.000
_cell.length_b   1.000
_cell.length_c   1.000
_cell.angle_alpha   90.00
_cell.angle_beta   90.00
_cell.angle_gamma   90.00
#
_symmetry.space_group_name_H-M   'P 1'
#
loop_
_entity.id
_entity.type
_entity.pdbx_description
1 polymer ?
#
loop_
_entity_poly.entity_id
_entity_poly.type
_entity_poly.pdbx_seq_one_letter_code
_entity_poly.pdbx_strand_id
1 'polypeptide(L)'
;MTAFADRQASILSYCRIDDPSPEDLALLESFHAAAVSYLLDAGVAEPKAGSARLPNYNICILAMVLDAWENRGTKTADKVFADNPAFRRRINQLKRTEPVRSDSDTGG
;
A
#
# COMPACT_ATOMS: atom_id res chain seq x y z
N MET A 1 -4.44 11.45 -4.76
CA MET A 1 -3.70 10.21 -4.48
C MET A 1 -2.28 10.54 -4.06
N THR A 2 -1.79 9.88 -3.03
CA THR A 2 -0.44 10.12 -2.51
C THR A 2 0.59 9.49 -3.43
N ALA A 3 1.52 10.28 -3.92
CA ALA A 3 2.60 9.79 -4.77
C ALA A 3 3.70 9.13 -3.93
N PHE A 4 4.55 8.34 -4.60
CA PHE A 4 5.70 7.73 -3.93
C PHE A 4 6.57 8.80 -3.25
N ALA A 5 6.80 9.93 -3.91
CA ALA A 5 7.63 11.00 -3.35
C ALA A 5 7.14 11.45 -1.97
N ASP A 6 5.83 11.46 -1.76
CA ASP A 6 5.24 11.88 -0.49
C ASP A 6 5.42 10.83 0.61
N ARG A 7 5.62 9.57 0.23
CA ARG A 7 5.82 8.46 1.17
C ARG A 7 7.27 8.01 1.27
N GLN A 8 8.16 8.58 0.45
CA GLN A 8 9.53 8.08 0.33
C GLN A 8 10.25 8.05 1.68
N ALA A 9 10.20 9.12 2.44
CA ALA A 9 10.86 9.19 3.75
C ALA A 9 10.31 8.13 4.71
N SER A 10 8.99 7.95 4.72
CA SER A 10 8.34 6.94 5.56
C SER A 10 8.72 5.54 5.14
N ILE A 11 8.78 5.27 3.84
CA ILE A 11 9.16 3.96 3.32
C ILE A 11 10.61 3.64 3.69
N LEU A 12 11.52 4.59 3.47
CA LEU A 12 12.94 4.37 3.80
C LEU A 12 13.13 4.11 5.29
N SER A 13 12.44 4.89 6.12
CA SER A 13 12.51 4.71 7.57
C SER A 13 11.92 3.36 7.99
N TYR A 14 10.77 3.00 7.45
CA TYR A 14 10.09 1.75 7.79
C TYR A 14 10.90 0.53 7.36
N CYS A 15 11.53 0.61 6.19
CA CYS A 15 12.35 -0.48 5.65
C CYS A 15 13.79 -0.44 6.16
N ARG A 16 14.14 0.57 6.96
CA ARG A 16 15.49 0.76 7.52
C ARG A 16 16.57 0.85 6.45
N ILE A 17 16.29 1.64 5.43
CA ILE A 17 17.23 1.89 4.34
C ILE A 17 17.84 3.28 4.54
N ASP A 18 19.13 3.32 4.83
CA ASP A 18 19.80 4.58 5.18
C ASP A 18 20.35 5.34 3.98
N ASP A 19 20.80 4.61 2.95
CA ASP A 19 21.48 5.22 1.82
C ASP A 19 21.07 4.52 0.52
N PRO A 20 19.83 4.77 0.06
CA PRO A 20 19.34 4.07 -1.11
C PRO A 20 20.06 4.55 -2.38
N SER A 21 20.41 3.59 -3.25
CA SER A 21 20.90 3.90 -4.58
C SER A 21 19.73 4.36 -5.47
N PRO A 22 20.02 4.98 -6.64
CA PRO A 22 18.94 5.27 -7.59
C PRO A 22 18.15 4.04 -8.01
N GLU A 23 18.81 2.88 -8.14
CA GLU A 23 18.14 1.61 -8.44
C GLU A 23 17.22 1.18 -7.31
N ASP A 24 17.66 1.36 -6.06
CA ASP A 24 16.83 1.04 -4.90
C ASP A 24 15.58 1.90 -4.88
N LEU A 25 15.73 3.20 -5.13
CA LEU A 25 14.58 4.10 -5.15
C LEU A 25 13.60 3.75 -6.26
N ALA A 26 14.11 3.41 -7.45
CA ALA A 26 13.25 3.01 -8.57
C ALA A 26 12.47 1.74 -8.23
N LEU A 27 13.13 0.78 -7.56
CA LEU A 27 12.49 -0.47 -7.17
C LEU A 27 11.42 -0.22 -6.11
N LEU A 28 11.71 0.60 -5.11
CA LEU A 28 10.76 0.95 -4.06
C LEU A 28 9.55 1.68 -4.64
N GLU A 29 9.77 2.57 -5.61
CA GLU A 29 8.67 3.25 -6.28
C GLU A 29 7.77 2.26 -7.01
N SER A 30 8.37 1.27 -7.67
CA SER A 30 7.63 0.19 -8.34
C SER A 30 6.80 -0.61 -7.33
N PHE A 31 7.36 -0.94 -6.17
CA PHE A 31 6.63 -1.67 -5.12
C PHE A 31 5.49 -0.84 -4.55
N HIS A 32 5.70 0.46 -4.38
CA HIS A 32 4.66 1.37 -3.92
C HIS A 32 3.49 1.39 -4.91
N ALA A 33 3.79 1.53 -6.20
CA ALA A 33 2.76 1.52 -7.23
C ALA A 33 2.00 0.19 -7.24
N ALA A 34 2.72 -0.91 -7.10
CA ALA A 34 2.11 -2.25 -7.07
C ALA A 34 1.19 -2.40 -5.86
N ALA A 35 1.59 -1.89 -4.70
CA ALA A 35 0.78 -1.97 -3.48
C ALA A 35 -0.52 -1.16 -3.63
N VAL A 36 -0.42 0.07 -4.13
CA VAL A 36 -1.60 0.91 -4.35
C VAL A 36 -2.56 0.24 -5.33
N SER A 37 -2.02 -0.29 -6.42
CA SER A 37 -2.81 -0.96 -7.45
C SER A 37 -3.48 -2.22 -6.91
N TYR A 38 -2.74 -3.01 -6.12
CA TYR A 38 -3.27 -4.24 -5.53
C TYR A 38 -4.45 -3.93 -4.61
N LEU A 39 -4.32 -2.89 -3.77
CA LEU A 39 -5.40 -2.47 -2.89
C LEU A 39 -6.61 -1.97 -3.68
N LEU A 40 -6.37 -1.19 -4.71
CA LEU A 40 -7.45 -0.67 -5.55
C LEU A 40 -8.21 -1.81 -6.23
N ASP A 41 -7.50 -2.79 -6.76
CA ASP A 41 -8.11 -3.97 -7.39
C ASP A 41 -8.92 -4.79 -6.38
N ALA A 42 -8.50 -4.76 -5.11
CA ALA A 42 -9.22 -5.45 -4.04
C ALA A 42 -10.42 -4.64 -3.52
N GLY A 43 -10.65 -3.45 -4.05
CA GLY A 43 -11.78 -2.61 -3.65
C GLY A 43 -11.46 -1.60 -2.57
N VAL A 44 -10.17 -1.31 -2.35
CA VAL A 44 -9.74 -0.34 -1.33
C VAL A 44 -9.05 0.83 -2.01
N ALA A 45 -9.74 1.98 -2.05
CA ALA A 45 -9.17 3.21 -2.54
C ALA A 45 -8.47 3.94 -1.40
N GLU A 46 -7.51 4.81 -1.76
CA GLU A 46 -6.82 5.61 -0.75
C GLU A 46 -7.83 6.54 -0.06
N PRO A 47 -7.88 6.52 1.29
CA PRO A 47 -8.77 7.42 2.02
C PRO A 47 -8.35 8.88 1.84
N LYS A 48 -9.31 9.79 1.98
CA LYS A 48 -9.05 11.21 1.87
C LYS A 48 -8.19 11.69 3.03
N ALA A 49 -7.47 12.80 2.82
CA ALA A 49 -6.71 13.45 3.87
C ALA A 49 -7.65 13.78 5.05
N GLY A 50 -7.21 13.46 6.26
CA GLY A 50 -8.00 13.66 7.46
C GLY A 50 -8.95 12.52 7.81
N SER A 51 -9.09 11.53 6.94
CA SER A 51 -9.91 10.35 7.23
C SER A 51 -9.27 9.52 8.35
N ALA A 52 -10.10 8.99 9.25
CA ALA A 52 -9.62 8.10 10.30
C ALA A 52 -9.05 6.80 9.74
N ARG A 53 -9.39 6.45 8.51
CA ARG A 53 -8.90 5.24 7.85
C ARG A 53 -7.50 5.41 7.24
N LEU A 54 -7.06 6.65 7.04
CA LEU A 54 -5.81 6.93 6.33
C LEU A 54 -4.58 6.34 7.05
N PRO A 55 -4.44 6.45 8.38
CA PRO A 55 -3.29 5.84 9.06
C PRO A 55 -3.20 4.34 8.84
N ASN A 56 -4.32 3.62 8.89
CA ASN A 56 -4.32 2.16 8.66
C ASN A 56 -3.97 1.83 7.22
N TYR A 57 -4.46 2.62 6.27
CA TYR A 57 -4.13 2.46 4.87
C TYR A 57 -2.62 2.67 4.65
N ASN A 58 -2.06 3.73 5.23
CA ASN A 58 -0.63 4.02 5.09
C ASN A 58 0.23 2.92 5.67
N ILE A 59 -0.12 2.39 6.84
CA ILE A 59 0.62 1.29 7.45
C ILE A 59 0.56 0.05 6.56
N CYS A 60 -0.58 -0.22 5.96
CA CYS A 60 -0.72 -1.35 5.03
C CYS A 60 0.22 -1.20 3.84
N ILE A 61 0.27 0.00 3.24
CA ILE A 61 1.18 0.27 2.11
C ILE A 61 2.63 0.05 2.54
N LEU A 62 3.03 0.59 3.69
CA LEU A 62 4.42 0.45 4.17
C LEU A 62 4.78 -1.02 4.39
N ALA A 63 3.88 -1.80 5.00
CA ALA A 63 4.11 -3.22 5.25
C ALA A 63 4.22 -4.01 3.94
N MET A 64 3.39 -3.68 2.96
CA MET A 64 3.43 -4.34 1.65
C MET A 64 4.74 -4.03 0.93
N VAL A 65 5.17 -2.76 0.94
CA VAL A 65 6.44 -2.37 0.32
C VAL A 65 7.62 -3.08 0.99
N LEU A 66 7.63 -3.14 2.32
CA LEU A 66 8.71 -3.83 3.05
C LEU A 66 8.76 -5.31 2.68
N ASP A 67 7.61 -5.99 2.64
CA ASP A 67 7.58 -7.40 2.32
C ASP A 67 8.05 -7.66 0.88
N ALA A 68 7.64 -6.80 -0.06
CA ALA A 68 8.12 -6.88 -1.43
C ALA A 68 9.63 -6.65 -1.51
N TRP A 69 10.14 -5.68 -0.74
CA TRP A 69 11.56 -5.39 -0.68
C TRP A 69 12.35 -6.58 -0.17
N GLU A 70 11.88 -7.22 0.89
CA GLU A 70 12.57 -8.37 1.49
C GLU A 70 12.52 -9.61 0.63
N ASN A 71 11.54 -9.70 -0.26
CA ASN A 71 11.38 -10.85 -1.17
C ASN A 71 11.77 -10.52 -2.61
N ARG A 72 12.41 -9.37 -2.84
CA ARG A 72 12.85 -9.01 -4.18
C ARG A 72 13.86 -10.05 -4.68
N GLY A 73 13.73 -10.42 -5.92
CA GLY A 73 14.61 -11.44 -6.50
C GLY A 73 14.08 -12.86 -6.37
N THR A 74 13.04 -13.09 -5.57
CA THR A 74 12.43 -14.42 -5.43
C THR A 74 10.99 -14.46 -5.90
N LYS A 75 10.24 -13.36 -5.68
CA LYS A 75 8.83 -13.28 -6.07
C LYS A 75 8.52 -11.91 -6.63
N THR A 76 7.49 -11.84 -7.49
CA THR A 76 6.92 -10.55 -7.89
C THR A 76 6.18 -9.94 -6.69
N ALA A 77 5.97 -8.62 -6.72
CA ALA A 77 5.26 -7.94 -5.65
C ALA A 77 3.84 -8.48 -5.47
N ASP A 78 3.11 -8.70 -6.58
CA ASP A 78 1.75 -9.23 -6.51
C ASP A 78 1.72 -10.60 -5.81
N LYS A 79 2.69 -11.44 -6.10
CA LYS A 79 2.78 -12.77 -5.49
C LYS A 79 3.07 -12.67 -3.99
N VAL A 80 3.95 -11.75 -3.61
CA VAL A 80 4.26 -11.50 -2.19
C VAL A 80 2.99 -11.10 -1.44
N PHE A 81 2.22 -10.17 -2.02
CA PHE A 81 0.99 -9.68 -1.37
C PHE A 81 -0.04 -10.79 -1.25
N ALA A 82 -0.22 -11.59 -2.32
CA ALA A 82 -1.21 -12.66 -2.33
C ALA A 82 -0.86 -13.77 -1.34
N ASP A 83 0.43 -14.05 -1.14
CA ASP A 83 0.88 -15.15 -0.29
C ASP A 83 0.86 -14.81 1.21
N ASN A 84 0.73 -13.53 1.57
CA ASN A 84 0.80 -13.13 2.97
C ASN A 84 -0.59 -13.00 3.59
N PRO A 85 -1.00 -13.94 4.48
CA PRO A 85 -2.34 -13.88 5.08
C PRO A 85 -2.57 -12.64 5.95
N ALA A 86 -1.52 -12.03 6.48
CA ALA A 86 -1.66 -10.80 7.26
C ALA A 86 -2.19 -9.66 6.39
N PHE A 87 -1.74 -9.57 5.14
CA PHE A 87 -2.25 -8.55 4.21
C PHE A 87 -3.70 -8.82 3.85
N ARG A 88 -4.08 -10.09 3.66
CA ARG A 88 -5.48 -10.43 3.35
C ARG A 88 -6.41 -9.96 4.47
N ARG A 89 -6.04 -10.21 5.72
CA ARG A 89 -6.86 -9.77 6.85
C ARG A 89 -6.95 -8.25 6.92
N ARG A 90 -5.83 -7.57 6.73
CA ARG A 90 -5.78 -6.10 6.78
C ARG A 90 -6.59 -5.48 5.64
N ILE A 91 -6.46 -6.04 4.44
CA ILE A 91 -7.22 -5.59 3.27
C ILE A 91 -8.72 -5.78 3.51
N ASN A 92 -9.11 -6.93 4.04
CA ASN A 92 -10.53 -7.20 4.33
C ASN A 92 -11.08 -6.22 5.36
N GLN A 93 -10.29 -5.87 6.36
CA GLN A 93 -10.68 -4.86 7.35
C GLN A 93 -10.88 -3.50 6.70
N LEU A 94 -9.96 -3.09 5.84
CA LEU A 94 -10.07 -1.82 5.12
C LEU A 94 -11.30 -1.83 4.20
N LYS A 95 -11.60 -2.94 3.54
CA LYS A 95 -12.79 -3.06 2.70
C LYS A 95 -14.07 -2.87 3.49
N ARG A 96 -14.14 -3.46 4.68
CA ARG A 96 -15.34 -3.36 5.51
C ARG A 96 -15.58 -1.94 6.02
N THR A 97 -14.53 -1.15 6.14
CA THR A 97 -14.64 0.24 6.58
C THR A 97 -14.68 1.21 5.42
N GLU A 98 -14.67 0.72 4.18
CA GLU A 98 -14.77 1.55 2.99
C GLU A 98 -16.13 2.26 2.99
N PRO A 99 -16.19 3.59 2.78
CA PRO A 99 -17.46 4.30 2.76
C PRO A 99 -18.37 3.79 1.64
N VAL A 100 -19.66 3.65 1.94
CA VAL A 100 -20.64 3.27 0.94
C VAL A 100 -20.81 4.44 -0.04
N ARG A 101 -20.69 4.15 -1.33
CA ARG A 101 -20.93 5.15 -2.35
C ARG A 101 -22.42 5.21 -2.61
N SER A 102 -23.00 6.35 -2.74
CA SER A 102 -24.44 6.48 -2.95
C SER A 102 -24.86 6.38 -4.38
N ASP A 103 -24.49 6.05 -4.33
CA ASP A 103 -24.80 5.87 -4.91
C ASP A 103 -25.00 5.91 -4.99
N SER A 104 -24.75 5.93 -4.91
CA SER A 104 -24.68 5.84 -4.48
C SER A 104 -24.71 6.48 -4.04
N ASP A 105 -24.63 6.95 -4.34
CA ASP A 105 -24.61 7.38 -3.82
C ASP A 105 -25.11 7.92 -3.70
N THR A 106 -25.64 7.92 -4.07
CA THR A 106 -26.16 8.07 -3.79
C THR A 106 -26.34 8.00 -3.29
N GLY A 107 -26.45 8.33 -3.55
CA GLY A 107 -26.48 8.14 -3.11
C GLY A 107 -26.49 8.06 -2.78
N GLY A 108 -26.59 8.12 -2.93
CA GLY A 108 -26.50 7.86 -2.66
C GLY A 108 -26.42 7.79 -2.53
#